data_1995e250ff3ba203969e565ec95f5ea8
#
_entry.id   1995e250ff3ba203969e565ec95f5ea8
#
_cell.length_a   1.000
_cell.length_b   1.000
_cell.length_c   1.000
_cell.angle_alpha   90.00
_cell.angle_beta   90.00
_cell.angle_gamma   90.00
#
_symmetry.space_group_name_H-M   'P 1'
#
loop_
_entity.id
_entity.type
_entity.pdbx_description
1 polymer ?
#
loop_
_entity_poly.entity_id
_entity_poly.type
_entity_poly.pdbx_seq_one_letter_code
_entity_poly.pdbx_strand_id
1 'polypeptide(L)'
;SARNFEKLTTQLLWRLNEGGGECLYEIGVDDDGFVRGISEEEMKFSVETLEKMAKQLSAKVSEAFERKTSEKERFAKCALVRKIFPKEANHLELRITTVGNVDSGKSTLLGMLTKGVLDNGRGSARANVFRHKHEMETGRTSSISTQIMGFTPDGKVANYQDERTRETHSLRWSEMVEKSSKVISFSDLCGHERYLKTTLCGLTSVCPDYAMLVVDSNRGSGVGMLKEHLGIVLGLKIPFLVCVTKSDMCADHLLQST
;
A
#
# COMPACT_ATOMS: atom_id res chain seq x y z
N SER A 1 32.35 6.27 15.37
CA SER A 1 32.86 5.43 16.47
C SER A 1 31.90 4.27 16.69
N ALA A 2 32.38 3.10 17.13
CA ALA A 2 31.58 1.88 17.34
C ALA A 2 30.36 2.16 18.23
N ARG A 3 30.48 2.94 19.27
CA ARG A 3 29.42 3.32 20.21
C ARG A 3 28.26 4.11 19.51
N ASN A 4 28.58 4.91 18.52
CA ASN A 4 27.56 5.65 17.74
C ASN A 4 26.79 4.70 16.80
N PHE A 5 27.49 3.75 16.20
CA PHE A 5 26.89 2.75 15.34
C PHE A 5 25.89 1.87 16.10
N GLU A 6 26.23 1.41 17.30
CA GLU A 6 25.31 0.63 18.15
C GLU A 6 24.04 1.42 18.54
N LYS A 7 24.19 2.70 18.88
CA LYS A 7 23.04 3.57 19.17
C LYS A 7 22.10 3.71 17.97
N LEU A 8 22.66 3.99 16.79
CA LEU A 8 21.87 4.11 15.56
C LEU A 8 21.21 2.78 15.19
N THR A 9 21.88 1.65 15.38
CA THR A 9 21.31 0.32 15.14
C THR A 9 20.16 0.04 16.11
N THR A 10 20.29 0.41 17.38
CA THR A 10 19.20 0.27 18.36
C THR A 10 18.00 1.15 18.01
N GLN A 11 18.24 2.38 17.56
CA GLN A 11 17.19 3.28 17.11
C GLN A 11 16.48 2.74 15.87
N LEU A 12 17.22 2.19 14.91
CA LEU A 12 16.64 1.54 13.73
C LEU A 12 15.79 0.32 14.11
N LEU A 13 16.26 -0.51 15.04
CA LEU A 13 15.50 -1.65 15.55
C LEU A 13 14.16 -1.23 16.17
N TRP A 14 14.19 -0.16 16.98
CA TRP A 14 12.98 0.38 17.60
C TRP A 14 11.99 0.86 16.55
N ARG A 15 12.43 1.64 15.55
CA ARG A 15 11.59 2.10 14.45
C ARG A 15 11.01 0.93 13.62
N LEU A 16 11.81 -0.09 13.35
CA LEU A 16 11.33 -1.30 12.64
C LEU A 16 10.26 -2.05 13.44
N ASN A 17 10.39 -2.10 14.75
CA ASN A 17 9.40 -2.76 15.62
C ASN A 17 8.10 -1.95 15.70
N GLU A 18 8.15 -0.63 15.82
CA GLU A 18 6.97 0.24 15.79
C GLU A 18 6.26 0.21 14.42
N GLY A 19 7.03 0.16 13.34
CA GLY A 19 6.49 0.11 11.98
C GLY A 19 6.12 -1.28 11.49
N GLY A 20 6.02 -2.28 12.39
CA GLY A 20 5.62 -3.66 12.00
C GLY A 20 6.60 -4.34 11.05
N GLY A 21 7.89 -4.02 11.14
CA GLY A 21 8.95 -4.56 10.29
C GLY A 21 9.39 -3.66 9.14
N GLU A 22 8.82 -2.47 9.04
CA GLU A 22 9.19 -1.46 8.04
C GLU A 22 9.38 -0.09 8.69
N CYS A 23 10.31 0.71 8.17
CA CYS A 23 10.43 2.10 8.57
C CYS A 23 11.01 2.94 7.44
N LEU A 24 10.66 4.22 7.43
CA LEU A 24 11.32 5.24 6.64
C LEU A 24 12.51 5.81 7.42
N TYR A 25 13.66 5.90 6.76
CA TYR A 25 14.86 6.47 7.31
C TYR A 25 15.30 7.67 6.46
N GLU A 26 15.26 8.84 7.04
CA GLU A 26 15.58 10.08 6.34
C GLU A 26 17.05 10.44 6.57
N ILE A 27 17.78 10.74 5.48
CA ILE A 27 19.17 11.12 5.46
C ILE A 27 19.27 12.54 4.91
N GLY A 28 19.98 13.43 5.60
CA GLY A 28 20.09 14.85 5.21
C GLY A 28 18.89 15.70 5.62
N VAL A 29 18.09 15.22 6.58
CA VAL A 29 16.95 15.93 7.16
C VAL A 29 17.22 16.11 8.64
N ASP A 30 17.04 17.33 9.14
CA ASP A 30 17.20 17.68 10.56
C ASP A 30 16.00 17.15 11.38
N ASP A 31 16.12 17.07 12.70
CA ASP A 31 15.09 16.56 13.59
C ASP A 31 13.80 17.40 13.60
N ASP A 32 13.86 18.66 13.17
CA ASP A 32 12.71 19.54 12.98
C ASP A 32 11.99 19.34 11.63
N GLY A 33 12.50 18.43 10.77
CA GLY A 33 11.99 18.14 9.45
C GLY A 33 12.56 19.03 8.32
N PHE A 34 13.48 19.95 8.63
CA PHE A 34 14.11 20.80 7.63
C PHE A 34 15.07 19.99 6.75
N VAL A 35 14.88 20.06 5.42
CA VAL A 35 15.69 19.34 4.43
C VAL A 35 16.98 20.12 4.11
N ARG A 36 17.97 20.01 4.99
CA ARG A 36 19.26 20.68 4.84
C ARG A 36 20.10 20.09 3.72
N GLY A 37 20.06 18.77 3.57
CA GLY A 37 20.91 18.01 2.67
C GLY A 37 22.36 17.89 3.18
N ILE A 38 23.06 16.92 2.64
CA ILE A 38 24.48 16.63 2.90
C ILE A 38 25.24 16.50 1.58
N SER A 39 26.56 16.52 1.62
CA SER A 39 27.39 16.32 0.43
C SER A 39 27.22 14.91 -0.15
N GLU A 40 27.61 14.72 -1.40
CA GLU A 40 27.52 13.41 -2.07
C GLU A 40 28.37 12.34 -1.37
N GLU A 41 29.55 12.72 -0.88
CA GLU A 41 30.44 11.81 -0.13
C GLU A 41 29.81 11.38 1.21
N GLU A 42 29.23 12.34 1.95
CA GLU A 42 28.53 12.05 3.21
C GLU A 42 27.27 11.21 2.97
N MET A 43 26.56 11.44 1.88
CA MET A 43 25.40 10.66 1.48
C MET A 43 25.79 9.20 1.24
N LYS A 44 26.84 8.97 0.47
CA LYS A 44 27.35 7.63 0.19
C LYS A 44 27.73 6.89 1.47
N PHE A 45 28.47 7.54 2.35
CA PHE A 45 28.87 6.99 3.65
C PHE A 45 27.65 6.69 4.54
N SER A 46 26.64 7.56 4.54
CA SER A 46 25.42 7.39 5.33
C SER A 46 24.58 6.23 4.85
N VAL A 47 24.44 6.06 3.52
CA VAL A 47 23.74 4.92 2.91
C VAL A 47 24.45 3.61 3.22
N GLU A 48 25.78 3.55 3.06
CA GLU A 48 26.57 2.35 3.41
C GLU A 48 26.44 2.00 4.91
N THR A 49 26.36 3.01 5.76
CA THR A 49 26.17 2.80 7.20
C THR A 49 24.77 2.25 7.48
N LEU A 50 23.73 2.80 6.82
CA LEU A 50 22.36 2.30 6.94
C LEU A 50 22.23 0.86 6.45
N GLU A 51 22.87 0.51 5.34
CA GLU A 51 22.90 -0.87 4.83
C GLU A 51 23.56 -1.84 5.82
N LYS A 52 24.65 -1.44 6.45
CA LYS A 52 25.34 -2.25 7.49
C LYS A 52 24.44 -2.44 8.71
N MET A 53 23.75 -1.40 9.18
CA MET A 53 22.80 -1.49 10.30
C MET A 53 21.62 -2.40 9.94
N ALA A 54 21.05 -2.22 8.74
CA ALA A 54 19.93 -3.04 8.27
C ALA A 54 20.33 -4.52 8.19
N LYS A 55 21.52 -4.82 7.63
CA LYS A 55 22.03 -6.20 7.56
C LYS A 55 22.19 -6.85 8.94
N GLN A 56 22.66 -6.08 9.94
CA GLN A 56 22.81 -6.58 11.32
C GLN A 56 21.45 -6.93 11.94
N LEU A 57 20.38 -6.24 11.55
CA LEU A 57 19.02 -6.45 12.03
C LEU A 57 18.20 -7.44 11.16
N SER A 58 18.84 -8.17 10.26
CA SER A 58 18.15 -8.99 9.25
C SER A 58 17.10 -8.18 8.48
N ALA A 59 17.46 -6.97 8.11
CA ALA A 59 16.66 -6.06 7.31
C ALA A 59 17.42 -5.65 6.03
N LYS A 60 16.70 -5.10 5.06
CA LYS A 60 17.23 -4.62 3.79
C LYS A 60 16.74 -3.21 3.52
N VAL A 61 17.60 -2.37 2.96
CA VAL A 61 17.21 -1.11 2.34
C VAL A 61 16.59 -1.43 0.99
N SER A 62 15.30 -1.17 0.82
CA SER A 62 14.55 -1.59 -0.37
C SER A 62 14.54 -0.55 -1.46
N GLU A 63 14.34 0.71 -1.08
CA GLU A 63 14.24 1.84 -2.00
C GLU A 63 14.79 3.08 -1.31
N ALA A 64 15.35 3.98 -2.09
CA ALA A 64 15.77 5.30 -1.62
C ALA A 64 15.29 6.36 -2.61
N PHE A 65 14.48 7.29 -2.11
CA PHE A 65 13.94 8.39 -2.89
C PHE A 65 14.74 9.65 -2.62
N GLU A 66 15.06 10.39 -3.68
CA GLU A 66 15.70 11.69 -3.54
C GLU A 66 14.68 12.74 -3.11
N ARG A 67 15.08 13.55 -2.12
CA ARG A 67 14.32 14.74 -1.72
C ARG A 67 14.96 16.00 -2.27
N LYS A 68 14.14 16.93 -2.71
CA LYS A 68 14.62 18.26 -3.13
C LYS A 68 15.15 19.01 -1.94
N THR A 69 16.38 19.55 -2.05
CA THR A 69 17.02 20.40 -1.06
C THR A 69 16.93 21.86 -1.48
N SER A 70 17.07 22.75 -0.52
CA SER A 70 17.06 24.22 -0.79
C SER A 70 18.37 24.71 -1.42
N GLU A 71 19.47 23.98 -1.27
CA GLU A 71 20.80 24.34 -1.72
C GLU A 71 21.24 23.47 -2.91
N LYS A 72 21.93 24.09 -3.87
CA LYS A 72 22.58 23.37 -4.97
C LYS A 72 23.72 22.52 -4.43
N GLU A 73 23.88 21.30 -4.96
CA GLU A 73 24.94 20.34 -4.59
C GLU A 73 24.76 19.68 -3.21
N ARG A 74 23.59 19.79 -2.60
CA ARG A 74 23.24 19.04 -1.39
C ARG A 74 22.14 18.02 -1.66
N PHE A 75 22.27 16.87 -1.06
CA PHE A 75 21.40 15.72 -1.30
C PHE A 75 20.70 15.30 -0.01
N ALA A 76 19.43 14.95 -0.13
CA ALA A 76 18.68 14.29 0.93
C ALA A 76 17.96 13.08 0.34
N LYS A 77 17.92 11.98 1.10
CA LYS A 77 17.26 10.74 0.69
C LYS A 77 16.36 10.23 1.79
N CYS A 78 15.22 9.68 1.37
CA CYS A 78 14.32 8.91 2.22
C CYS A 78 14.46 7.43 1.82
N ALA A 79 14.99 6.61 2.69
CA ALA A 79 15.22 5.19 2.47
C ALA A 79 14.15 4.35 3.18
N LEU A 80 13.55 3.41 2.47
CA LEU A 80 12.63 2.43 3.03
C LEU A 80 13.43 1.19 3.48
N VAL A 81 13.42 0.93 4.78
CA VAL A 81 14.07 -0.24 5.38
C VAL A 81 13.02 -1.27 5.77
N ARG A 82 13.22 -2.51 5.37
CA ARG A 82 12.31 -3.64 5.63
C ARG A 82 13.04 -4.79 6.30
N LYS A 83 12.42 -5.36 7.31
CA LYS A 83 12.89 -6.57 7.99
C LYS A 83 12.70 -7.78 7.06
N ILE A 84 13.74 -8.61 6.95
CA ILE A 84 13.67 -9.87 6.21
C ILE A 84 13.14 -10.93 7.18
N PHE A 85 11.94 -11.43 6.91
CA PHE A 85 11.39 -12.54 7.68
C PHE A 85 11.90 -13.87 7.08
N PRO A 86 12.47 -14.78 7.91
CA PRO A 86 12.84 -16.10 7.43
C PRO A 86 11.60 -16.85 6.90
N LYS A 87 11.79 -17.68 5.86
CA LYS A 87 10.71 -18.45 5.21
C LYS A 87 9.90 -19.35 6.16
N GLU A 88 10.47 -19.71 7.29
CA GLU A 88 9.87 -20.58 8.29
C GLU A 88 9.09 -19.82 9.40
N ALA A 89 9.23 -18.49 9.45
CA ALA A 89 8.46 -17.69 10.38
C ALA A 89 7.11 -17.34 9.75
N ASN A 90 6.05 -17.38 10.54
CA ASN A 90 4.70 -16.96 10.18
C ASN A 90 4.73 -15.70 9.31
N HIS A 91 4.15 -15.79 8.11
CA HIS A 91 4.01 -14.63 7.24
C HIS A 91 3.15 -13.57 7.94
N LEU A 92 3.50 -12.31 7.74
CA LEU A 92 2.67 -11.20 8.21
C LEU A 92 1.42 -11.15 7.34
N GLU A 93 0.26 -11.29 7.96
CA GLU A 93 -1.03 -11.07 7.29
C GLU A 93 -1.59 -9.71 7.66
N LEU A 94 -2.01 -8.96 6.64
CA LEU A 94 -2.65 -7.66 6.77
C LEU A 94 -3.97 -7.68 6.04
N ARG A 95 -5.07 -7.33 6.72
CA ARG A 95 -6.41 -7.25 6.14
C ARG A 95 -6.79 -5.81 5.84
N ILE A 96 -7.04 -5.52 4.58
CA ILE A 96 -7.44 -4.20 4.11
C ILE A 96 -8.80 -4.29 3.45
N THR A 97 -9.72 -3.46 3.86
CA THR A 97 -11.06 -3.39 3.28
C THR A 97 -11.22 -2.12 2.46
N THR A 98 -11.68 -2.24 1.21
CA THR A 98 -11.95 -1.07 0.36
C THR A 98 -13.35 -0.55 0.59
N VAL A 99 -13.47 0.75 0.85
CA VAL A 99 -14.73 1.47 1.01
C VAL A 99 -14.74 2.73 0.15
N GLY A 100 -15.88 3.26 -0.17
CA GLY A 100 -16.02 4.45 -0.99
C GLY A 100 -17.25 4.39 -1.88
N ASN A 101 -17.48 5.46 -2.63
CA ASN A 101 -18.68 5.65 -3.45
C ASN A 101 -18.79 4.63 -4.61
N VAL A 102 -19.98 4.51 -5.20
CA VAL A 102 -20.17 3.80 -6.47
C VAL A 102 -19.29 4.46 -7.53
N ASP A 103 -18.72 3.64 -8.40
CA ASP A 103 -17.85 4.05 -9.51
C ASP A 103 -16.58 4.80 -9.10
N SER A 104 -16.19 4.81 -7.81
CA SER A 104 -14.93 5.39 -7.36
C SER A 104 -13.69 4.56 -7.74
N GLY A 105 -13.85 3.42 -8.40
CA GLY A 105 -12.73 2.61 -8.89
C GLY A 105 -12.20 1.56 -7.91
N LYS A 106 -12.89 1.23 -6.81
CA LYS A 106 -12.48 0.21 -5.81
C LYS A 106 -12.08 -1.12 -6.45
N SER A 107 -13.00 -1.77 -7.14
CA SER A 107 -12.77 -3.08 -7.77
C SER A 107 -11.74 -3.00 -8.90
N THR A 108 -11.69 -1.88 -9.63
CA THR A 108 -10.68 -1.65 -10.67
C THR A 108 -9.28 -1.57 -10.08
N LEU A 109 -9.12 -0.78 -9.01
CA LEU A 109 -7.86 -0.64 -8.28
C LEU A 109 -7.36 -1.99 -7.75
N LEU A 110 -8.25 -2.76 -7.10
CA LEU A 110 -7.89 -4.11 -6.61
C LEU A 110 -7.55 -5.06 -7.75
N GLY A 111 -8.27 -5.02 -8.86
CA GLY A 111 -7.95 -5.82 -10.04
C GLY A 111 -6.56 -5.51 -10.59
N MET A 112 -6.20 -4.23 -10.68
CA MET A 112 -4.87 -3.81 -11.12
C MET A 112 -3.78 -4.25 -10.14
N LEU A 113 -3.95 -4.01 -8.85
CA LEU A 113 -2.97 -4.37 -7.81
C LEU A 113 -2.72 -5.87 -7.73
N THR A 114 -3.78 -6.69 -7.78
CA THR A 114 -3.67 -8.14 -7.57
C THR A 114 -3.33 -8.92 -8.82
N LYS A 115 -3.57 -8.37 -10.01
CA LYS A 115 -3.28 -9.04 -11.29
C LYS A 115 -2.12 -8.41 -12.06
N GLY A 116 -1.63 -7.23 -11.67
CA GLY A 116 -0.54 -6.55 -12.35
C GLY A 116 -0.89 -6.05 -13.76
N VAL A 117 -2.17 -5.92 -14.07
CA VAL A 117 -2.65 -5.53 -15.40
C VAL A 117 -3.39 -4.20 -15.30
N LEU A 118 -2.97 -3.23 -16.12
CA LEU A 118 -3.65 -1.93 -16.19
C LEU A 118 -5.05 -2.08 -16.78
N ASP A 119 -5.98 -1.25 -16.32
CA ASP A 119 -7.32 -1.22 -16.89
C ASP A 119 -7.31 -0.59 -18.29
N ASN A 120 -8.17 -1.07 -19.16
CA ASN A 120 -8.33 -0.55 -20.52
C ASN A 120 -9.33 0.62 -20.62
N GLY A 121 -9.75 1.20 -19.48
CA GLY A 121 -10.79 2.23 -19.41
C GLY A 121 -12.22 1.69 -19.56
N ARG A 122 -12.39 0.39 -19.85
CA ARG A 122 -13.69 -0.27 -19.99
C ARG A 122 -13.99 -1.26 -18.87
N GLY A 123 -13.11 -1.35 -17.86
CA GLY A 123 -13.32 -2.18 -16.68
C GLY A 123 -12.79 -3.60 -16.79
N SER A 124 -11.80 -3.85 -17.65
CA SER A 124 -11.15 -5.17 -17.77
C SER A 124 -10.51 -5.62 -16.45
N ALA A 125 -9.91 -4.70 -15.70
CA ALA A 125 -9.30 -5.02 -14.43
C ALA A 125 -10.32 -5.46 -13.36
N ARG A 126 -11.47 -4.77 -13.25
CA ARG A 126 -12.52 -5.11 -12.29
C ARG A 126 -13.21 -6.45 -12.60
N ALA A 127 -13.24 -6.87 -13.86
CA ALA A 127 -13.82 -8.16 -14.25
C ALA A 127 -13.14 -9.34 -13.54
N ASN A 128 -11.86 -9.21 -13.20
CA ASN A 128 -11.10 -10.22 -12.46
C ASN A 128 -11.44 -10.29 -10.95
N VAL A 129 -12.16 -9.31 -10.43
CA VAL A 129 -12.55 -9.21 -9.01
C VAL A 129 -13.99 -9.68 -8.81
N PHE A 130 -14.84 -9.50 -9.81
CA PHE A 130 -16.25 -9.85 -9.76
C PHE A 130 -16.48 -11.35 -9.63
N ARG A 131 -17.46 -11.73 -8.80
CA ARG A 131 -17.85 -13.12 -8.55
C ARG A 131 -19.08 -13.55 -9.33
N HIS A 132 -19.97 -12.61 -9.64
CA HIS A 132 -21.27 -12.90 -10.21
C HIS A 132 -21.44 -12.31 -11.61
N LYS A 133 -22.17 -13.00 -12.47
CA LYS A 133 -22.44 -12.53 -13.85
C LYS A 133 -23.12 -11.16 -13.88
N HIS A 134 -24.06 -10.90 -12.99
CA HIS A 134 -24.75 -9.61 -12.92
C HIS A 134 -23.82 -8.46 -12.52
N GLU A 135 -22.74 -8.73 -11.79
CA GLU A 135 -21.70 -7.72 -11.47
C GLU A 135 -20.91 -7.36 -12.73
N MET A 136 -20.64 -8.33 -13.60
CA MET A 136 -20.00 -8.09 -14.90
C MET A 136 -20.91 -7.30 -15.85
N GLU A 137 -22.21 -7.58 -15.86
CA GLU A 137 -23.20 -6.89 -16.70
C GLU A 137 -23.45 -5.45 -16.22
N THR A 138 -23.57 -5.25 -14.92
CA THR A 138 -23.86 -3.93 -14.33
C THR A 138 -22.61 -3.11 -14.05
N GLY A 139 -21.43 -3.75 -14.00
CA GLY A 139 -20.17 -3.13 -13.60
C GLY A 139 -20.12 -2.73 -12.11
N ARG A 140 -21.00 -3.27 -11.26
CA ARG A 140 -21.15 -2.90 -9.85
C ARG A 140 -20.99 -4.09 -8.93
N THR A 141 -20.20 -3.94 -7.88
CA THR A 141 -20.03 -4.94 -6.82
C THR A 141 -21.30 -5.03 -5.99
N SER A 142 -21.82 -6.23 -5.83
CA SER A 142 -23.01 -6.55 -5.01
C SER A 142 -22.71 -7.48 -3.85
N SER A 143 -21.54 -8.14 -3.88
CA SER A 143 -21.07 -9.10 -2.90
C SER A 143 -19.72 -8.70 -2.33
N ILE A 144 -19.33 -9.32 -1.20
CA ILE A 144 -17.98 -9.17 -0.64
C ILE A 144 -17.05 -10.07 -1.44
N SER A 145 -16.03 -9.49 -2.07
CA SER A 145 -15.00 -10.21 -2.81
C SER A 145 -13.67 -10.08 -2.09
N THR A 146 -12.96 -11.19 -1.90
CA THR A 146 -11.63 -11.18 -1.30
C THR A 146 -10.59 -11.47 -2.37
N GLN A 147 -9.53 -10.67 -2.38
CA GLN A 147 -8.35 -10.84 -3.22
C GLN A 147 -7.12 -10.82 -2.32
N ILE A 148 -6.07 -11.53 -2.70
CA ILE A 148 -4.82 -11.52 -1.94
C ILE A 148 -3.67 -10.97 -2.79
N MET A 149 -2.73 -10.30 -2.10
CA MET A 149 -1.50 -9.81 -2.67
C MET A 149 -0.35 -10.23 -1.77
N GLY A 150 0.58 -11.00 -2.33
CA GLY A 150 1.74 -11.51 -1.62
C GLY A 150 2.98 -10.69 -1.93
N PHE A 151 3.87 -10.57 -0.95
CA PHE A 151 5.18 -9.96 -1.11
C PHE A 151 6.26 -10.94 -0.67
N THR A 152 7.25 -11.15 -1.53
CA THR A 152 8.43 -11.95 -1.20
C THR A 152 9.26 -11.26 -0.12
N PRO A 153 10.20 -11.97 0.54
CA PRO A 153 11.13 -11.35 1.49
C PRO A 153 11.90 -10.15 0.93
N ASP A 154 12.12 -10.14 -0.39
CA ASP A 154 12.78 -9.04 -1.11
C ASP A 154 11.87 -7.83 -1.38
N GLY A 155 10.60 -7.90 -0.99
CA GLY A 155 9.60 -6.85 -1.20
C GLY A 155 8.99 -6.82 -2.60
N LYS A 156 9.27 -7.83 -3.43
CA LYS A 156 8.63 -7.95 -4.76
C LYS A 156 7.24 -8.56 -4.64
N VAL A 157 6.34 -8.16 -5.53
CA VAL A 157 4.99 -8.74 -5.59
C VAL A 157 5.07 -10.18 -6.09
N ALA A 158 4.46 -11.09 -5.34
CA ALA A 158 4.45 -12.53 -5.65
C ALA A 158 3.29 -12.94 -6.59
N ASN A 159 2.31 -12.07 -6.78
CA ASN A 159 1.10 -12.38 -7.55
C ASN A 159 1.35 -12.61 -9.05
N TYR A 160 2.31 -11.90 -9.60
CA TYR A 160 2.69 -11.99 -11.00
C TYR A 160 4.20 -12.19 -11.09
N GLN A 161 4.61 -13.15 -11.88
CA GLN A 161 6.01 -13.46 -12.14
C GLN A 161 6.54 -12.57 -13.26
N ASP A 162 7.87 -12.39 -13.27
CA ASP A 162 8.66 -11.58 -14.18
C ASP A 162 8.11 -11.51 -15.62
N GLU A 163 8.31 -10.34 -16.23
CA GLU A 163 7.97 -10.00 -17.62
C GLU A 163 8.51 -10.96 -18.69
N ARG A 164 9.34 -11.95 -18.33
CA ARG A 164 9.95 -12.92 -19.25
C ARG A 164 9.08 -14.15 -19.51
N THR A 165 8.13 -14.46 -18.64
CA THR A 165 7.18 -15.55 -18.86
C THR A 165 5.81 -14.95 -19.14
N ARG A 166 5.48 -14.77 -20.43
CA ARG A 166 4.17 -14.33 -20.95
C ARG A 166 3.00 -15.27 -20.64
N GLU A 167 3.18 -16.21 -19.75
CA GLU A 167 2.11 -17.08 -19.29
C GLU A 167 1.47 -16.47 -18.05
N THR A 168 0.34 -15.83 -18.25
CA THR A 168 -0.60 -15.29 -17.25
C THR A 168 -1.26 -16.43 -16.45
N HIS A 169 -0.50 -17.34 -15.89
CA HIS A 169 -1.01 -18.24 -14.87
C HIS A 169 -1.06 -17.46 -13.55
N SER A 170 -2.26 -16.99 -13.17
CA SER A 170 -2.46 -16.49 -11.83
C SER A 170 -2.10 -17.62 -10.87
N LEU A 171 -1.07 -17.40 -10.06
CA LEU A 171 -0.67 -18.34 -9.02
C LEU A 171 -1.89 -18.69 -8.15
N ARG A 172 -1.99 -19.94 -7.74
CA ARG A 172 -2.99 -20.33 -6.74
C ARG A 172 -2.68 -19.64 -5.43
N TRP A 173 -3.68 -19.36 -4.63
CA TRP A 173 -3.52 -18.69 -3.35
C TRP A 173 -2.51 -19.41 -2.43
N SER A 174 -2.52 -20.73 -2.41
CA SER A 174 -1.53 -21.53 -1.65
C SER A 174 -0.10 -21.26 -2.08
N GLU A 175 0.17 -21.29 -3.38
CA GLU A 175 1.51 -21.03 -3.94
C GLU A 175 1.98 -19.60 -3.67
N MET A 176 1.03 -18.66 -3.67
CA MET A 176 1.30 -17.25 -3.40
C MET A 176 1.67 -17.04 -1.93
N VAL A 177 0.94 -17.67 -1.01
CA VAL A 177 1.22 -17.63 0.44
C VAL A 177 2.57 -18.29 0.74
N GLU A 178 2.88 -19.45 0.14
CA GLU A 178 4.16 -20.14 0.33
C GLU A 178 5.38 -19.31 -0.11
N LYS A 179 5.22 -18.49 -1.16
CA LYS A 179 6.30 -17.63 -1.67
C LYS A 179 6.41 -16.30 -0.95
N SER A 180 5.41 -15.94 -0.14
CA SER A 180 5.29 -14.63 0.49
C SER A 180 5.77 -14.64 1.92
N SER A 181 6.46 -13.60 2.32
CA SER A 181 6.75 -13.27 3.72
C SER A 181 5.69 -12.33 4.29
N LYS A 182 4.97 -11.62 3.42
CA LYS A 182 3.87 -10.74 3.77
C LYS A 182 2.72 -10.95 2.82
N VAL A 183 1.51 -11.09 3.35
CA VAL A 183 0.27 -11.27 2.58
C VAL A 183 -0.71 -10.17 2.97
N ILE A 184 -1.24 -9.47 1.97
CA ILE A 184 -2.31 -8.51 2.14
C ILE A 184 -3.59 -9.13 1.59
N SER A 185 -4.59 -9.29 2.45
CA SER A 185 -5.93 -9.72 2.08
C SER A 185 -6.80 -8.49 1.86
N PHE A 186 -7.19 -8.24 0.62
CA PHE A 186 -8.11 -7.16 0.26
C PHE A 186 -9.55 -7.66 0.23
N SER A 187 -10.44 -6.96 0.93
CA SER A 187 -11.88 -7.17 0.84
C SER A 187 -12.54 -6.04 0.06
N ASP A 188 -13.06 -6.35 -1.14
CA ASP A 188 -13.81 -5.39 -1.94
C ASP A 188 -15.26 -5.33 -1.46
N LEU A 189 -15.70 -4.15 -1.03
CA LEU A 189 -17.05 -3.91 -0.54
C LEU A 189 -17.88 -3.08 -1.52
N CYS A 190 -19.18 -3.25 -1.40
CA CYS A 190 -20.15 -2.53 -2.21
C CYS A 190 -20.14 -1.02 -1.91
N GLY A 191 -20.19 -0.20 -2.95
CA GLY A 191 -20.27 1.25 -2.81
C GLY A 191 -21.69 1.83 -2.91
N HIS A 192 -22.68 1.01 -3.23
CA HIS A 192 -24.05 1.45 -3.47
C HIS A 192 -24.87 1.44 -2.18
N GLU A 193 -25.70 2.46 -1.96
CA GLU A 193 -26.61 2.60 -0.81
C GLU A 193 -27.45 1.34 -0.55
N ARG A 194 -27.99 0.74 -1.61
CA ARG A 194 -28.78 -0.50 -1.53
C ARG A 194 -28.04 -1.64 -0.81
N TYR A 195 -26.72 -1.67 -0.88
CA TYR A 195 -25.88 -2.71 -0.29
C TYR A 195 -25.16 -2.27 1.00
N LEU A 196 -25.59 -1.17 1.64
CA LEU A 196 -24.96 -0.66 2.86
C LEU A 196 -24.91 -1.71 3.97
N LYS A 197 -25.96 -2.55 4.10
CA LYS A 197 -25.96 -3.66 5.06
C LYS A 197 -24.86 -4.68 4.78
N THR A 198 -24.63 -5.00 3.50
CA THR A 198 -23.53 -5.89 3.07
C THR A 198 -22.18 -5.29 3.38
N THR A 199 -22.02 -3.98 3.15
CA THR A 199 -20.80 -3.25 3.47
C THR A 199 -20.53 -3.24 4.97
N LEU A 200 -21.53 -2.97 5.80
CA LEU A 200 -21.42 -3.01 7.25
C LEU A 200 -21.06 -4.42 7.74
N CYS A 201 -21.74 -5.45 7.22
CA CYS A 201 -21.43 -6.83 7.52
C CYS A 201 -19.98 -7.18 7.14
N GLY A 202 -19.51 -6.72 5.98
CA GLY A 202 -18.13 -6.92 5.54
C GLY A 202 -17.12 -6.28 6.48
N LEU A 203 -17.34 -5.03 6.89
CA LEU A 203 -16.46 -4.33 7.83
C LEU A 203 -16.40 -5.00 9.21
N THR A 204 -17.53 -5.52 9.69
CA THR A 204 -17.59 -6.15 11.03
C THR A 204 -17.11 -7.60 11.02
N SER A 205 -17.40 -8.37 9.96
CA SER A 205 -17.04 -9.79 9.90
C SER A 205 -15.58 -10.05 9.53
N VAL A 206 -15.00 -9.22 8.66
CA VAL A 206 -13.61 -9.38 8.22
C VAL A 206 -12.63 -8.87 9.27
N CYS A 207 -13.06 -7.98 10.19
CA CYS A 207 -12.20 -7.33 11.18
C CYS A 207 -10.93 -6.79 10.54
N PRO A 208 -11.02 -5.82 9.62
CA PRO A 208 -9.86 -5.34 8.88
C PRO A 208 -8.91 -4.56 9.78
N ASP A 209 -7.62 -4.68 9.50
CA ASP A 209 -6.57 -3.89 10.17
C ASP A 209 -6.58 -2.44 9.67
N TYR A 210 -6.95 -2.25 8.39
CA TYR A 210 -7.08 -0.92 7.77
C TYR A 210 -8.25 -0.87 6.81
N ALA A 211 -8.84 0.31 6.68
CA ALA A 211 -9.78 0.63 5.62
C ALA A 211 -9.11 1.50 4.55
N MET A 212 -9.26 1.15 3.28
CA MET A 212 -8.85 1.98 2.14
C MET A 212 -10.07 2.75 1.63
N LEU A 213 -10.09 4.04 1.89
CA LEU A 213 -11.15 4.95 1.43
C LEU A 213 -10.81 5.41 0.01
N VAL A 214 -11.57 4.91 -0.98
CA VAL A 214 -11.33 5.20 -2.40
C VAL A 214 -12.21 6.36 -2.86
N VAL A 215 -11.57 7.46 -3.23
CA VAL A 215 -12.21 8.72 -3.62
C VAL A 215 -11.98 8.99 -5.11
N ASP A 216 -13.03 9.29 -5.83
CA ASP A 216 -12.97 9.73 -7.23
C ASP A 216 -12.65 11.24 -7.26
N SER A 217 -11.52 11.61 -7.87
CA SER A 217 -11.08 13.00 -7.96
C SER A 217 -12.10 13.92 -8.68
N ASN A 218 -12.90 13.39 -9.61
CA ASN A 218 -13.89 14.18 -10.33
C ASN A 218 -15.13 14.51 -9.50
N ARG A 219 -15.44 13.68 -8.48
CA ARG A 219 -16.64 13.86 -7.65
C ARG A 219 -16.34 14.49 -6.30
N GLY A 220 -15.08 14.52 -5.90
CA GLY A 220 -14.64 15.07 -4.61
C GLY A 220 -15.08 14.27 -3.39
N SER A 221 -14.66 14.73 -2.22
CA SER A 221 -14.89 14.06 -0.93
C SER A 221 -16.29 14.23 -0.36
N GLY A 222 -17.10 15.13 -0.92
CA GLY A 222 -18.38 15.58 -0.31
C GLY A 222 -19.64 14.84 -0.74
N VAL A 223 -19.57 13.89 -1.69
CA VAL A 223 -20.75 13.39 -2.40
C VAL A 223 -21.04 11.91 -2.13
N GLY A 224 -22.34 11.60 -1.89
CA GLY A 224 -22.88 10.24 -1.86
C GLY A 224 -22.46 9.43 -0.63
N MET A 225 -22.28 8.12 -0.81
CA MET A 225 -22.03 7.14 0.26
C MET A 225 -20.67 7.27 0.93
N LEU A 226 -19.79 8.14 0.46
CA LEU A 226 -18.44 8.28 1.02
C LEU A 226 -18.49 8.73 2.49
N LYS A 227 -19.35 9.69 2.83
CA LYS A 227 -19.52 10.18 4.20
C LYS A 227 -20.06 9.09 5.13
N GLU A 228 -21.02 8.31 4.66
CA GLU A 228 -21.59 7.19 5.41
C GLU A 228 -20.52 6.12 5.70
N HIS A 229 -19.76 5.74 4.67
CA HIS A 229 -18.67 4.78 4.83
C HIS A 229 -17.58 5.30 5.77
N LEU A 230 -17.20 6.57 5.66
CA LEU A 230 -16.23 7.19 6.57
C LEU A 230 -16.77 7.21 8.01
N GLY A 231 -18.04 7.57 8.19
CA GLY A 231 -18.71 7.55 9.49
C GLY A 231 -18.68 6.17 10.15
N ILE A 232 -18.92 5.10 9.38
CA ILE A 232 -18.85 3.72 9.86
C ILE A 232 -17.40 3.34 10.23
N VAL A 233 -16.43 3.67 9.38
CA VAL A 233 -15.00 3.37 9.63
C VAL A 233 -14.53 4.06 10.92
N LEU A 234 -14.87 5.33 11.10
CA LEU A 234 -14.57 6.10 12.31
C LEU A 234 -15.28 5.54 13.55
N GLY A 235 -16.57 5.21 13.42
CA GLY A 235 -17.35 4.61 14.51
C GLY A 235 -16.82 3.25 14.97
N LEU A 236 -16.29 2.45 14.04
CA LEU A 236 -15.63 1.18 14.33
C LEU A 236 -14.15 1.33 14.75
N LYS A 237 -13.64 2.58 14.76
CA LYS A 237 -12.24 2.91 15.09
C LYS A 237 -11.23 2.16 14.23
N ILE A 238 -11.54 1.91 12.96
CA ILE A 238 -10.64 1.26 12.02
C ILE A 238 -9.68 2.32 11.46
N PRO A 239 -8.36 2.15 11.57
CA PRO A 239 -7.40 3.03 10.90
C PRO A 239 -7.64 3.03 9.39
N PHE A 240 -7.50 4.16 8.73
CA PHE A 240 -7.77 4.25 7.30
C PHE A 240 -6.71 5.04 6.55
N LEU A 241 -6.61 4.74 5.27
CA LEU A 241 -5.85 5.48 4.28
C LEU A 241 -6.79 5.95 3.17
N VAL A 242 -6.48 7.08 2.56
CA VAL A 242 -7.24 7.63 1.44
C VAL A 242 -6.49 7.37 0.15
N CYS A 243 -7.19 6.83 -0.84
CA CYS A 243 -6.67 6.63 -2.19
C CYS A 243 -7.51 7.43 -3.18
N VAL A 244 -6.91 8.44 -3.79
CA VAL A 244 -7.55 9.26 -4.82
C VAL A 244 -7.34 8.60 -6.17
N THR A 245 -8.43 8.35 -6.89
CA THR A 245 -8.44 7.68 -8.20
C THR A 245 -8.85 8.64 -9.30
N LYS A 246 -8.59 8.26 -10.56
CA LYS A 246 -8.96 9.01 -11.78
C LYS A 246 -8.35 10.41 -11.82
N SER A 247 -7.17 10.59 -11.21
CA SER A 247 -6.47 11.86 -11.18
C SER A 247 -6.07 12.36 -12.58
N ASP A 248 -5.89 11.43 -13.52
CA ASP A 248 -5.63 11.69 -14.95
C ASP A 248 -6.80 12.33 -15.71
N MET A 249 -8.01 12.17 -15.17
CA MET A 249 -9.25 12.70 -15.77
C MET A 249 -9.76 13.97 -15.07
N CYS A 250 -9.08 14.41 -14.03
CA CYS A 250 -9.50 15.53 -13.19
C CYS A 250 -8.78 16.83 -13.56
N ALA A 251 -9.49 17.95 -13.54
CA ALA A 251 -8.86 19.25 -13.67
C ALA A 251 -8.04 19.57 -12.40
N ASP A 252 -6.87 20.20 -12.57
CA ASP A 252 -5.91 20.45 -11.48
C ASP A 252 -6.52 21.17 -10.26
N HIS A 253 -7.43 22.10 -10.48
CA HIS A 253 -8.10 22.85 -9.40
C HIS A 253 -9.06 21.99 -8.57
N LEU A 254 -9.65 20.93 -9.16
CA LEU A 254 -10.51 19.99 -8.45
C LEU A 254 -9.64 18.98 -7.68
N LEU A 255 -8.53 18.55 -8.24
CA LEU A 255 -7.60 17.64 -7.58
C LEU A 255 -7.03 18.25 -6.29
N GLN A 256 -6.75 19.55 -6.27
CA GLN A 256 -6.28 20.26 -5.08
C GLN A 256 -7.36 20.42 -3.99
N SER A 257 -8.63 20.32 -4.35
CA SER A 257 -9.76 20.45 -3.41
C SER A 257 -10.28 19.10 -2.88
N THR A 258 -9.80 18.00 -3.44
CA THR A 258 -10.17 16.63 -3.06
C THR A 258 -9.28 16.09 -1.97
#